data_b32ba5143ef2008d8703b3fd74fc84f1
#
_entry.id   b32ba5143ef2008d8703b3fd74fc84f1
#
_cell.length_a   1.000
_cell.length_b   1.000
_cell.length_c   1.000
_cell.angle_alpha   90.00
_cell.angle_beta   90.00
_cell.angle_gamma   90.00
#
_symmetry.space_group_name_H-M   'P 1'
#
loop_
_entity.id
_entity.type
_entity.pdbx_description
1 polymer ?
#
loop_
_entity_poly.entity_id
_entity_poly.type
_entity_poly.pdbx_seq_one_letter_code
_entity_poly.pdbx_strand_id
1 'polypeptide(L)'
;MARKEPEWGLPAHMAAEFAGTMILILFGVGVVAQVVSGGESGSLGDHDSIAWAWGLGVMFGIYVAGRITGAHLNPAVTITFALFRGFSWKMVAPYILAQTAGAFVAALLVRWNYNDMINAVDPGHTTATQTIFSTLPGNGTLPVSVSSALIDQIIGTAILLFLIVAVTDSLGTAPMANMAPLIVGLIVVAIGFAWATNAGYAINPARDFGPRLASYITGYGGAWRDQYGGLYFWVPIVGPLVGGPIGVFLYDLLIGKNLRKQEGSTPELPSRLPADTQTTGEKP
;
A
#
# COMPACT_ATOMS: atom_id res chain seq x y z
N MET A 1 -1.67 17.47 33.08
CA MET A 1 -0.74 18.03 32.11
C MET A 1 -0.84 17.17 30.84
N ALA A 2 -1.39 17.70 29.74
CA ALA A 2 -1.37 17.01 28.47
C ALA A 2 0.09 16.87 28.00
N ARG A 3 0.55 15.65 27.78
CA ARG A 3 1.86 15.41 27.17
C ARG A 3 1.84 16.05 25.77
N LYS A 4 2.71 17.05 25.53
CA LYS A 4 2.96 17.54 24.17
C LYS A 4 3.38 16.33 23.33
N GLU A 5 2.66 16.07 22.24
CA GLU A 5 3.06 15.05 21.27
C GLU A 5 4.45 15.44 20.76
N PRO A 6 5.40 14.48 20.65
CA PRO A 6 6.72 14.77 20.14
C PRO A 6 6.64 15.20 18.67
N GLU A 7 7.22 16.34 18.32
CA GLU A 7 7.41 16.74 16.93
C GLU A 7 8.56 15.89 16.33
N TRP A 8 8.20 14.99 15.42
CA TRP A 8 9.17 14.15 14.74
C TRP A 8 9.90 14.94 13.64
N GLY A 9 11.24 14.93 13.66
CA GLY A 9 12.04 15.54 12.60
C GLY A 9 12.02 14.72 11.28
N LEU A 10 12.45 15.34 10.18
CA LEU A 10 12.52 14.70 8.87
C LEU A 10 13.24 13.33 8.87
N PRO A 11 14.37 13.11 9.58
CA PRO A 11 15.01 11.79 9.63
C PRO A 11 14.11 10.70 10.22
N ALA A 12 13.31 11.02 11.25
CA ALA A 12 12.39 10.06 11.84
C ALA A 12 11.26 9.69 10.87
N HIS A 13 10.72 10.66 10.13
CA HIS A 13 9.73 10.40 9.09
C HIS A 13 10.29 9.50 7.99
N MET A 14 11.48 9.80 7.48
CA MET A 14 12.12 8.98 6.45
C MET A 14 12.43 7.57 6.94
N ALA A 15 12.93 7.43 8.18
CA ALA A 15 13.20 6.11 8.78
C ALA A 15 11.92 5.29 8.93
N ALA A 16 10.81 5.89 9.34
CA ALA A 16 9.52 5.22 9.50
C ALA A 16 8.93 4.77 8.15
N GLU A 17 8.92 5.66 7.13
CA GLU A 17 8.46 5.30 5.78
C GLU A 17 9.35 4.22 5.14
N PHE A 18 10.67 4.31 5.33
CA PHE A 18 11.62 3.28 4.90
C PHE A 18 11.31 1.92 5.55
N ALA A 19 11.22 1.89 6.89
CA ALA A 19 11.01 0.66 7.65
C ALA A 19 9.64 0.04 7.36
N GLY A 20 8.57 0.86 7.34
CA GLY A 20 7.22 0.38 7.03
C GLY A 20 7.11 -0.19 5.61
N THR A 21 7.70 0.50 4.62
CA THR A 21 7.70 -0.01 3.24
C THR A 21 8.59 -1.24 3.11
N MET A 22 9.73 -1.29 3.80
CA MET A 22 10.58 -2.47 3.81
C MET A 22 9.83 -3.71 4.34
N ILE A 23 9.09 -3.59 5.45
CA ILE A 23 8.27 -4.68 6.00
C ILE A 23 7.20 -5.10 4.99
N LEU A 24 6.47 -4.15 4.39
CA LEU A 24 5.48 -4.44 3.36
C LEU A 24 6.07 -5.30 2.24
N ILE A 25 7.24 -4.90 1.71
CA ILE A 25 7.87 -5.56 0.57
C ILE A 25 8.52 -6.89 0.96
N LEU A 26 9.04 -7.04 2.16
CA LEU A 26 9.57 -8.33 2.64
C LEU A 26 8.50 -9.42 2.61
N PHE A 27 7.30 -9.13 3.09
CA PHE A 27 6.19 -10.10 3.04
C PHE A 27 5.63 -10.26 1.63
N GLY A 28 5.43 -9.15 0.90
CA GLY A 28 4.81 -9.19 -0.42
C GLY A 28 5.70 -9.86 -1.48
N VAL A 29 6.96 -9.45 -1.61
CA VAL A 29 7.90 -10.07 -2.54
C VAL A 29 8.33 -11.46 -2.05
N GLY A 30 8.44 -11.63 -0.72
CA GLY A 30 8.81 -12.91 -0.10
C GLY A 30 7.80 -14.02 -0.40
N VAL A 31 6.51 -13.75 -0.27
CA VAL A 31 5.48 -14.78 -0.59
C VAL A 31 5.47 -15.12 -2.08
N VAL A 32 5.65 -14.12 -2.96
CA VAL A 32 5.72 -14.38 -4.40
C VAL A 32 6.97 -15.22 -4.72
N ALA A 33 8.10 -14.93 -4.09
CA ALA A 33 9.31 -15.74 -4.22
C ALA A 33 9.05 -17.19 -3.79
N GLN A 34 8.40 -17.40 -2.64
CA GLN A 34 8.04 -18.73 -2.15
C GLN A 34 7.15 -19.50 -3.13
N VAL A 35 6.09 -18.86 -3.63
CA VAL A 35 5.12 -19.50 -4.53
C VAL A 35 5.75 -19.78 -5.91
N VAL A 36 6.45 -18.80 -6.50
CA VAL A 36 7.00 -18.90 -7.86
C VAL A 36 8.22 -19.82 -7.91
N SER A 37 9.12 -19.73 -6.92
CA SER A 37 10.35 -20.55 -6.92
C SER A 37 10.21 -21.90 -6.24
N GLY A 38 9.06 -22.20 -5.60
CA GLY A 38 8.80 -23.49 -4.97
C GLY A 38 8.64 -24.66 -5.96
N GLY A 39 8.41 -24.39 -7.23
CA GLY A 39 8.26 -25.38 -8.29
C GLY A 39 7.04 -26.30 -8.11
N GLU A 40 6.88 -27.30 -9.02
CA GLU A 40 5.75 -28.21 -9.02
C GLU A 40 5.69 -29.12 -7.79
N SER A 41 6.83 -29.43 -7.19
CA SER A 41 6.95 -30.39 -6.07
C SER A 41 6.90 -29.75 -4.69
N GLY A 42 6.91 -28.42 -4.58
CA GLY A 42 7.10 -27.75 -3.30
C GLY A 42 6.37 -26.43 -3.15
N SER A 43 5.35 -26.16 -3.96
CA SER A 43 4.58 -24.92 -3.83
C SER A 43 3.96 -24.85 -2.42
N LEU A 44 4.54 -23.97 -1.61
CA LEU A 44 3.99 -23.58 -0.31
C LEU A 44 3.11 -22.36 -0.47
N GLY A 45 1.93 -22.56 -1.06
CA GLY A 45 0.95 -21.52 -1.29
C GLY A 45 0.56 -21.35 -2.76
N ASP A 46 -0.34 -20.43 -2.97
CA ASP A 46 -0.98 -20.11 -4.24
C ASP A 46 -1.29 -18.62 -4.35
N HIS A 47 -2.16 -18.22 -5.28
CA HIS A 47 -2.60 -16.85 -5.43
C HIS A 47 -3.24 -16.29 -4.15
N ASP A 48 -3.99 -17.10 -3.42
CA ASP A 48 -4.65 -16.68 -2.18
C ASP A 48 -3.60 -16.36 -1.11
N SER A 49 -2.58 -17.20 -0.99
CA SER A 49 -1.44 -16.95 -0.08
C SER A 49 -0.74 -15.63 -0.42
N ILE A 50 -0.56 -15.34 -1.73
CA ILE A 50 0.03 -14.07 -2.20
C ILE A 50 -0.83 -12.88 -1.76
N ALA A 51 -2.15 -12.93 -2.00
CA ALA A 51 -3.06 -11.85 -1.64
C ALA A 51 -3.06 -11.58 -0.13
N TRP A 52 -3.14 -12.62 0.70
CA TRP A 52 -3.07 -12.52 2.15
C TRP A 52 -1.75 -11.92 2.63
N ALA A 53 -0.62 -12.39 2.14
CA ALA A 53 0.68 -11.91 2.61
C ALA A 53 0.96 -10.45 2.21
N TRP A 54 0.50 -10.00 1.02
CA TRP A 54 0.55 -8.58 0.65
C TRP A 54 -0.27 -7.72 1.61
N GLY A 55 -1.50 -8.13 1.93
CA GLY A 55 -2.34 -7.39 2.87
C GLY A 55 -1.79 -7.37 4.29
N LEU A 56 -1.28 -8.51 4.79
CA LEU A 56 -0.60 -8.57 6.09
C LEU A 56 0.67 -7.71 6.11
N GLY A 57 1.44 -7.71 5.03
CA GLY A 57 2.61 -6.84 4.87
C GLY A 57 2.26 -5.36 4.97
N VAL A 58 1.17 -4.93 4.32
CA VAL A 58 0.63 -3.56 4.44
C VAL A 58 0.24 -3.28 5.89
N MET A 59 -0.54 -4.15 6.51
CA MET A 59 -0.98 -3.99 7.91
C MET A 59 0.21 -3.80 8.85
N PHE A 60 1.20 -4.70 8.80
CA PHE A 60 2.39 -4.60 9.64
C PHE A 60 3.23 -3.35 9.34
N GLY A 61 3.39 -2.99 8.06
CA GLY A 61 4.05 -1.75 7.66
C GLY A 61 3.38 -0.52 8.25
N ILE A 62 2.04 -0.48 8.25
CA ILE A 62 1.28 0.62 8.85
C ILE A 62 1.48 0.65 10.38
N TYR A 63 1.47 -0.48 11.08
CA TYR A 63 1.75 -0.51 12.51
C TYR A 63 3.17 -0.03 12.85
N VAL A 64 4.16 -0.30 11.99
CA VAL A 64 5.56 0.16 12.16
C VAL A 64 5.66 1.68 12.00
N ALA A 65 5.06 2.26 10.97
CA ALA A 65 5.28 3.66 10.59
C ALA A 65 4.21 4.63 11.10
N GLY A 66 2.99 4.12 11.35
CA GLY A 66 1.78 4.93 11.48
C GLY A 66 1.83 6.02 12.53
N ARG A 67 2.44 5.75 13.69
CA ARG A 67 2.56 6.72 14.80
C ARG A 67 3.42 7.94 14.42
N ILE A 68 4.39 7.78 13.52
CA ILE A 68 5.36 8.82 13.16
C ILE A 68 4.91 9.56 11.90
N THR A 69 4.41 8.84 10.89
CA THR A 69 4.22 9.38 9.54
C THR A 69 2.78 9.35 9.03
N GLY A 70 1.89 8.64 9.73
CA GLY A 70 0.60 8.25 9.17
C GLY A 70 0.71 7.05 8.20
N ALA A 71 1.93 6.52 7.99
CA ALA A 71 2.23 5.34 7.16
C ALA A 71 1.67 5.42 5.74
N HIS A 72 2.23 6.29 4.93
CA HIS A 72 1.84 6.34 3.51
C HIS A 72 2.32 5.10 2.74
N LEU A 73 3.59 4.70 2.92
CA LEU A 73 4.23 3.50 2.35
C LEU A 73 4.08 3.36 0.82
N ASN A 74 3.61 4.42 0.17
CA ASN A 74 3.17 4.42 -1.22
C ASN A 74 3.24 5.84 -1.81
N PRO A 75 4.00 6.08 -2.88
CA PRO A 75 4.06 7.38 -3.54
C PRO A 75 2.70 7.89 -4.04
N ALA A 76 1.81 7.00 -4.50
CA ALA A 76 0.48 7.40 -4.94
C ALA A 76 -0.38 7.92 -3.77
N VAL A 77 -0.30 7.29 -2.59
CA VAL A 77 -0.92 7.79 -1.35
C VAL A 77 -0.34 9.15 -0.99
N THR A 78 0.99 9.27 -0.98
CA THR A 78 1.71 10.48 -0.58
C THR A 78 1.31 11.68 -1.46
N ILE A 79 1.34 11.53 -2.79
CA ILE A 79 0.97 12.59 -3.73
C ILE A 79 -0.53 12.91 -3.64
N THR A 80 -1.38 11.89 -3.54
CA THR A 80 -2.82 12.10 -3.43
C THR A 80 -3.18 12.86 -2.14
N PHE A 81 -2.53 12.56 -1.02
CA PHE A 81 -2.77 13.29 0.23
C PHE A 81 -2.20 14.72 0.18
N ALA A 82 -1.14 14.97 -0.57
CA ALA A 82 -0.68 16.33 -0.83
C ALA A 82 -1.69 17.14 -1.65
N LEU A 83 -2.39 16.48 -2.59
CA LEU A 83 -3.42 17.11 -3.42
C LEU A 83 -4.73 17.38 -2.66
N PHE A 84 -5.17 16.45 -1.80
CA PHE A 84 -6.54 16.45 -1.28
C PHE A 84 -6.66 16.51 0.25
N ARG A 85 -5.57 16.26 1.01
CA ARG A 85 -5.60 16.13 2.49
C ARG A 85 -4.60 17.05 3.19
N GLY A 86 -4.05 18.04 2.48
CA GLY A 86 -3.16 19.05 3.06
C GLY A 86 -1.79 18.52 3.49
N PHE A 87 -1.38 17.34 3.03
CA PHE A 87 -0.03 16.85 3.29
C PHE A 87 1.02 17.77 2.64
N SER A 88 2.08 18.08 3.36
CA SER A 88 3.08 19.04 2.91
C SER A 88 3.85 18.58 1.68
N TRP A 89 3.82 19.37 0.61
CA TRP A 89 4.60 19.12 -0.62
C TRP A 89 6.11 19.01 -0.37
N LYS A 90 6.63 19.67 0.68
CA LYS A 90 8.05 19.56 1.06
C LYS A 90 8.42 18.17 1.55
N MET A 91 7.44 17.41 2.03
CA MET A 91 7.62 16.03 2.53
C MET A 91 7.42 14.98 1.45
N VAL A 92 6.86 15.32 0.28
CA VAL A 92 6.56 14.35 -0.79
C VAL A 92 7.82 13.65 -1.28
N ALA A 93 8.83 14.40 -1.71
CA ALA A 93 10.08 13.80 -2.21
C ALA A 93 10.82 12.96 -1.14
N PRO A 94 11.01 13.42 0.13
CA PRO A 94 11.57 12.60 1.18
C PRO A 94 10.83 11.28 1.42
N TYR A 95 9.49 11.29 1.42
CA TYR A 95 8.69 10.08 1.61
C TYR A 95 8.88 9.11 0.44
N ILE A 96 8.78 9.57 -0.81
CA ILE A 96 8.97 8.74 -2.00
C ILE A 96 10.37 8.10 -2.01
N LEU A 97 11.39 8.85 -1.67
CA LEU A 97 12.77 8.33 -1.60
C LEU A 97 12.90 7.26 -0.52
N ALA A 98 12.37 7.50 0.68
CA ALA A 98 12.41 6.55 1.79
C ALA A 98 11.62 5.26 1.47
N GLN A 99 10.42 5.39 0.93
CA GLN A 99 9.57 4.28 0.48
C GLN A 99 10.28 3.43 -0.58
N THR A 100 10.83 4.07 -1.60
CA THR A 100 11.52 3.38 -2.70
C THR A 100 12.79 2.68 -2.20
N ALA A 101 13.56 3.32 -1.32
CA ALA A 101 14.76 2.74 -0.72
C ALA A 101 14.41 1.54 0.17
N GLY A 102 13.35 1.61 0.98
CA GLY A 102 12.86 0.50 1.80
C GLY A 102 12.43 -0.69 0.93
N ALA A 103 11.69 -0.42 -0.14
CA ALA A 103 11.27 -1.44 -1.10
C ALA A 103 12.46 -2.10 -1.82
N PHE A 104 13.45 -1.31 -2.23
CA PHE A 104 14.67 -1.79 -2.87
C PHE A 104 15.48 -2.70 -1.95
N VAL A 105 15.74 -2.28 -0.70
CA VAL A 105 16.48 -3.09 0.27
C VAL A 105 15.76 -4.39 0.59
N ALA A 106 14.45 -4.35 0.80
CA ALA A 106 13.63 -5.55 1.02
C ALA A 106 13.75 -6.55 -0.13
N ALA A 107 13.68 -6.07 -1.37
CA ALA A 107 13.81 -6.93 -2.55
C ALA A 107 15.21 -7.56 -2.68
N LEU A 108 16.27 -6.85 -2.33
CA LEU A 108 17.63 -7.43 -2.26
C LEU A 108 17.71 -8.53 -1.22
N LEU A 109 17.11 -8.35 -0.04
CA LEU A 109 17.09 -9.37 1.02
C LEU A 109 16.32 -10.61 0.55
N VAL A 110 15.17 -10.44 -0.11
CA VAL A 110 14.41 -11.56 -0.67
C VAL A 110 15.19 -12.24 -1.81
N ARG A 111 15.80 -11.47 -2.73
CA ARG A 111 16.62 -12.01 -3.81
C ARG A 111 17.79 -12.84 -3.28
N TRP A 112 18.43 -12.38 -2.22
CA TRP A 112 19.50 -13.10 -1.56
C TRP A 112 19.01 -14.37 -0.86
N ASN A 113 17.91 -14.28 -0.09
CA ASN A 113 17.35 -15.41 0.64
C ASN A 113 16.86 -16.54 -0.28
N TYR A 114 16.27 -16.20 -1.43
CA TYR A 114 15.73 -17.15 -2.42
C TYR A 114 16.68 -17.41 -3.59
N ASN A 115 17.96 -17.01 -3.49
CA ASN A 115 18.93 -17.09 -4.59
C ASN A 115 18.98 -18.47 -5.24
N ASP A 116 19.16 -19.52 -4.43
CA ASP A 116 19.33 -20.88 -4.93
C ASP A 116 18.06 -21.42 -5.57
N MET A 117 16.90 -21.13 -4.98
CA MET A 117 15.59 -21.55 -5.50
C MET A 117 15.28 -20.85 -6.83
N ILE A 118 15.49 -19.54 -6.92
CA ILE A 118 15.30 -18.78 -8.16
C ILE A 118 16.22 -19.30 -9.25
N ASN A 119 17.49 -19.50 -8.96
CA ASN A 119 18.45 -20.01 -9.94
C ASN A 119 18.16 -21.46 -10.38
N ALA A 120 17.55 -22.27 -9.52
CA ALA A 120 17.17 -23.64 -9.85
C ALA A 120 15.99 -23.68 -10.84
N VAL A 121 15.00 -22.80 -10.68
CA VAL A 121 13.79 -22.78 -11.53
C VAL A 121 13.94 -21.90 -12.77
N ASP A 122 14.75 -20.83 -12.70
CA ASP A 122 14.95 -19.87 -13.78
C ASP A 122 16.38 -19.32 -13.79
N PRO A 123 17.37 -20.11 -14.22
CA PRO A 123 18.77 -19.69 -14.27
C PRO A 123 19.01 -18.53 -15.26
N GLY A 124 18.07 -18.29 -16.18
CA GLY A 124 18.11 -17.19 -17.15
C GLY A 124 17.56 -15.85 -16.64
N HIS A 125 16.99 -15.82 -15.44
CA HIS A 125 16.35 -14.64 -14.87
C HIS A 125 15.36 -14.00 -15.85
N THR A 126 14.43 -14.79 -16.33
CA THR A 126 13.41 -14.41 -17.31
C THR A 126 12.18 -13.76 -16.66
N THR A 127 11.14 -13.48 -17.44
CA THR A 127 9.84 -13.01 -16.93
C THR A 127 9.19 -14.01 -15.98
N ALA A 128 9.53 -15.30 -16.03
CA ALA A 128 8.98 -16.33 -15.16
C ALA A 128 9.23 -16.03 -13.67
N THR A 129 10.43 -15.57 -13.30
CA THR A 129 10.75 -15.17 -11.94
C THR A 129 10.85 -13.64 -11.75
N GLN A 130 10.82 -12.85 -12.82
CA GLN A 130 10.72 -11.39 -12.74
C GLN A 130 9.46 -10.95 -11.98
N THR A 131 8.36 -11.71 -12.11
CA THR A 131 7.08 -11.47 -11.41
C THR A 131 7.19 -11.54 -9.90
N ILE A 132 8.25 -12.13 -9.34
CA ILE A 132 8.58 -12.08 -7.91
C ILE A 132 8.75 -10.62 -7.46
N PHE A 133 9.47 -9.83 -8.24
CA PHE A 133 9.93 -8.50 -7.88
C PHE A 133 9.00 -7.39 -8.37
N SER A 134 8.45 -7.53 -9.58
CA SER A 134 7.67 -6.46 -10.21
C SER A 134 6.55 -7.00 -11.07
N THR A 135 5.55 -6.16 -11.30
CA THR A 135 4.37 -6.54 -12.07
C THR A 135 4.64 -6.54 -13.57
N LEU A 136 3.90 -7.39 -14.28
CA LEU A 136 3.91 -7.50 -15.74
C LEU A 136 2.45 -7.60 -16.25
N PRO A 137 2.15 -7.19 -17.50
CA PRO A 137 0.82 -7.40 -18.07
C PRO A 137 0.54 -8.90 -18.12
N GLY A 138 -0.66 -9.30 -17.66
CA GLY A 138 -1.05 -10.72 -17.59
C GLY A 138 -0.09 -11.58 -16.77
N ASN A 139 0.54 -11.01 -15.75
CA ASN A 139 1.56 -11.67 -14.92
C ASN A 139 2.70 -12.30 -15.75
N GLY A 140 3.03 -11.70 -16.88
CA GLY A 140 4.10 -12.17 -17.78
C GLY A 140 3.75 -13.36 -18.65
N THR A 141 2.54 -13.91 -18.55
CA THR A 141 2.12 -15.14 -19.27
C THR A 141 0.83 -14.98 -20.07
N LEU A 142 -0.15 -14.22 -19.57
CA LEU A 142 -1.43 -14.03 -20.23
C LEU A 142 -1.37 -12.89 -21.26
N PRO A 143 -2.18 -12.96 -22.35
CA PRO A 143 -2.15 -11.98 -23.42
C PRO A 143 -2.90 -10.69 -23.07
N VAL A 144 -2.39 -9.95 -22.10
CA VAL A 144 -2.92 -8.65 -21.67
C VAL A 144 -2.14 -7.52 -22.32
N SER A 145 -2.83 -6.55 -22.90
CA SER A 145 -2.21 -5.37 -23.50
C SER A 145 -1.71 -4.39 -22.43
N VAL A 146 -0.70 -3.59 -22.78
CA VAL A 146 -0.18 -2.52 -21.90
C VAL A 146 -1.27 -1.50 -21.51
N SER A 147 -2.20 -1.21 -22.44
CA SER A 147 -3.33 -0.32 -22.16
C SER A 147 -4.31 -0.91 -21.14
N SER A 148 -4.62 -2.20 -21.25
CA SER A 148 -5.45 -2.89 -20.26
C SER A 148 -4.77 -2.95 -18.91
N ALA A 149 -3.47 -3.20 -18.87
CA ALA A 149 -2.68 -3.17 -17.65
C ALA A 149 -2.65 -1.76 -17.00
N LEU A 150 -2.56 -0.70 -17.81
CA LEU A 150 -2.62 0.68 -17.31
C LEU A 150 -3.98 0.99 -16.68
N ILE A 151 -5.07 0.64 -17.36
CA ILE A 151 -6.44 0.84 -16.85
C ILE A 151 -6.63 0.06 -15.55
N ASP A 152 -6.15 -1.17 -15.47
CA ASP A 152 -6.20 -2.01 -14.28
C ASP A 152 -5.50 -1.34 -13.08
N GLN A 153 -4.29 -0.81 -13.28
CA GLN A 153 -3.56 -0.07 -12.23
C GLN A 153 -4.27 1.22 -11.80
N ILE A 154 -4.91 1.93 -12.73
CA ILE A 154 -5.71 3.12 -12.43
C ILE A 154 -6.91 2.73 -11.55
N ILE A 155 -7.70 1.74 -11.96
CA ILE A 155 -8.89 1.31 -11.23
C ILE A 155 -8.51 0.73 -9.87
N GLY A 156 -7.54 -0.19 -9.80
CA GLY A 156 -7.10 -0.82 -8.56
C GLY A 156 -6.61 0.21 -7.53
N THR A 157 -5.87 1.24 -7.98
CA THR A 157 -5.40 2.30 -7.08
C THR A 157 -6.52 3.26 -6.70
N ALA A 158 -7.48 3.53 -7.61
CA ALA A 158 -8.65 4.33 -7.26
C ALA A 158 -9.49 3.65 -6.18
N ILE A 159 -9.72 2.34 -6.27
CA ILE A 159 -10.39 1.54 -5.24
C ILE A 159 -9.60 1.62 -3.92
N LEU A 160 -8.28 1.44 -3.96
CA LEU A 160 -7.43 1.51 -2.77
C LEU A 160 -7.60 2.84 -2.05
N LEU A 161 -7.42 3.96 -2.74
CA LEU A 161 -7.45 5.29 -2.11
C LEU A 161 -8.88 5.70 -1.70
N PHE A 162 -9.91 5.31 -2.47
CA PHE A 162 -11.30 5.49 -2.09
C PHE A 162 -11.58 4.83 -0.74
N LEU A 163 -11.17 3.56 -0.58
CA LEU A 163 -11.42 2.79 0.64
C LEU A 163 -10.53 3.23 1.80
N ILE A 164 -9.26 3.58 1.56
CA ILE A 164 -8.40 4.15 2.63
C ILE A 164 -9.05 5.40 3.21
N VAL A 165 -9.52 6.31 2.37
CA VAL A 165 -10.18 7.54 2.86
C VAL A 165 -11.48 7.20 3.59
N ALA A 166 -12.28 6.26 3.08
CA ALA A 166 -13.52 5.84 3.72
C ALA A 166 -13.32 5.30 5.15
N VAL A 167 -12.26 4.49 5.37
CA VAL A 167 -11.98 3.91 6.69
C VAL A 167 -11.14 4.82 7.60
N THR A 168 -10.66 5.95 7.09
CA THR A 168 -9.92 6.94 7.88
C THR A 168 -10.69 8.25 8.09
N ASP A 169 -11.84 8.43 7.46
CA ASP A 169 -12.71 9.60 7.66
C ASP A 169 -13.43 9.50 9.00
N SER A 170 -13.10 10.41 9.93
CA SER A 170 -13.69 10.46 11.27
C SER A 170 -15.19 10.78 11.28
N LEU A 171 -15.73 11.36 10.21
CA LEU A 171 -17.16 11.61 10.05
C LEU A 171 -17.94 10.38 9.55
N GLY A 172 -17.21 9.37 9.07
CA GLY A 172 -17.79 8.12 8.57
C GLY A 172 -17.80 7.01 9.63
N THR A 173 -17.59 5.79 9.17
CA THR A 173 -17.53 4.58 10.01
C THR A 173 -16.09 4.13 10.22
N ALA A 174 -15.19 5.05 10.61
CA ALA A 174 -13.80 4.74 10.88
C ALA A 174 -13.70 3.64 11.98
N PRO A 175 -12.88 2.60 11.77
CA PRO A 175 -12.74 1.54 12.75
C PRO A 175 -12.10 2.06 14.05
N MET A 176 -12.64 1.62 15.19
CA MET A 176 -12.14 1.99 16.52
C MET A 176 -10.96 1.10 16.95
N ALA A 177 -10.41 1.40 18.13
CA ALA A 177 -9.38 0.59 18.79
C ALA A 177 -8.14 0.31 17.92
N ASN A 178 -7.70 1.31 17.14
CA ASN A 178 -6.55 1.21 16.24
C ASN A 178 -6.63 0.04 15.22
N MET A 179 -7.86 -0.28 14.77
CA MET A 179 -8.08 -1.34 13.79
C MET A 179 -7.88 -0.87 12.33
N ALA A 180 -7.72 0.42 12.08
CA ALA A 180 -7.52 0.94 10.73
C ALA A 180 -6.38 0.24 9.96
N PRO A 181 -5.20 -0.05 10.54
CA PRO A 181 -4.14 -0.79 9.85
C PRO A 181 -4.58 -2.17 9.37
N LEU A 182 -5.34 -2.91 10.19
CA LEU A 182 -5.88 -4.22 9.82
C LEU A 182 -6.86 -4.08 8.64
N ILE A 183 -7.78 -3.12 8.72
CA ILE A 183 -8.78 -2.93 7.66
C ILE A 183 -8.12 -2.50 6.36
N VAL A 184 -7.11 -1.61 6.40
CA VAL A 184 -6.34 -1.24 5.19
C VAL A 184 -5.59 -2.46 4.62
N GLY A 185 -5.04 -3.33 5.47
CA GLY A 185 -4.48 -4.61 5.03
C GLY A 185 -5.51 -5.49 4.32
N LEU A 186 -6.72 -5.63 4.87
CA LEU A 186 -7.81 -6.39 4.26
C LEU A 186 -8.31 -5.79 2.95
N ILE A 187 -8.27 -4.47 2.79
CA ILE A 187 -8.54 -3.81 1.49
C ILE A 187 -7.54 -4.31 0.44
N VAL A 188 -6.26 -4.40 0.79
CA VAL A 188 -5.23 -4.91 -0.13
C VAL A 188 -5.43 -6.40 -0.43
N VAL A 189 -5.81 -7.21 0.57
CA VAL A 189 -6.21 -8.63 0.34
C VAL A 189 -7.35 -8.70 -0.69
N ALA A 190 -8.41 -7.92 -0.51
CA ALA A 190 -9.57 -7.91 -1.40
C ALA A 190 -9.20 -7.47 -2.84
N ILE A 191 -8.33 -6.45 -2.96
CA ILE A 191 -7.81 -6.04 -4.27
C ILE A 191 -6.98 -7.18 -4.87
N GLY A 192 -6.14 -7.86 -4.10
CA GLY A 192 -5.36 -9.01 -4.55
C GLY A 192 -6.22 -10.13 -5.11
N PHE A 193 -7.33 -10.46 -4.45
CA PHE A 193 -8.27 -11.47 -4.94
C PHE A 193 -9.01 -11.06 -6.21
N ALA A 194 -9.34 -9.77 -6.36
CA ALA A 194 -10.23 -9.32 -7.43
C ALA A 194 -9.50 -8.73 -8.65
N TRP A 195 -8.27 -8.21 -8.48
CA TRP A 195 -7.57 -7.39 -9.48
C TRP A 195 -6.17 -7.88 -9.87
N ALA A 196 -5.81 -9.14 -9.62
CA ALA A 196 -4.46 -9.63 -9.86
C ALA A 196 -4.17 -10.03 -11.30
N THR A 197 -5.17 -10.56 -12.04
CA THR A 197 -4.96 -11.26 -13.30
C THR A 197 -4.41 -10.35 -14.40
N ASN A 198 -4.91 -9.12 -14.52
CA ASN A 198 -4.54 -8.25 -15.62
C ASN A 198 -3.13 -7.66 -15.49
N ALA A 199 -2.73 -7.26 -14.29
CA ALA A 199 -1.45 -6.55 -14.12
C ALA A 199 -0.83 -6.66 -12.72
N GLY A 200 -1.20 -7.67 -11.93
CA GLY A 200 -0.58 -7.96 -10.64
C GLY A 200 -0.75 -6.90 -9.56
N TYR A 201 -1.81 -6.10 -9.60
CA TYR A 201 -2.15 -5.05 -8.63
C TYR A 201 -0.93 -4.37 -7.99
N ALA A 202 -0.08 -3.71 -8.81
CA ALA A 202 1.04 -2.93 -8.27
C ALA A 202 0.55 -1.87 -7.30
N ILE A 203 -0.42 -1.05 -7.71
CA ILE A 203 -1.13 -0.01 -6.94
C ILE A 203 -0.25 0.89 -6.06
N ASN A 204 1.07 0.79 -6.22
CA ASN A 204 2.08 1.46 -5.43
C ASN A 204 3.38 1.59 -6.24
N PRO A 205 3.78 2.80 -6.67
CA PRO A 205 4.99 2.99 -7.44
C PRO A 205 6.27 2.51 -6.76
N ALA A 206 6.42 2.67 -5.44
CA ALA A 206 7.61 2.21 -4.72
C ALA A 206 7.67 0.68 -4.64
N ARG A 207 6.50 0.03 -4.46
CA ARG A 207 6.35 -1.44 -4.42
C ARG A 207 6.76 -2.10 -5.73
N ASP A 208 6.65 -1.39 -6.86
CA ASP A 208 7.08 -1.95 -8.14
C ASP A 208 8.49 -1.48 -8.52
N PHE A 209 8.77 -0.18 -8.48
CA PHE A 209 10.04 0.37 -8.95
C PHE A 209 11.24 -0.05 -8.10
N GLY A 210 11.12 -0.06 -6.76
CA GLY A 210 12.23 -0.46 -5.88
C GLY A 210 12.69 -1.90 -6.13
N PRO A 211 11.80 -2.90 -6.07
CA PRO A 211 12.12 -4.28 -6.37
C PRO A 211 12.51 -4.52 -7.84
N ARG A 212 11.94 -3.79 -8.78
CA ARG A 212 12.33 -3.83 -10.20
C ARG A 212 13.78 -3.40 -10.40
N LEU A 213 14.21 -2.34 -9.74
CA LEU A 213 15.60 -1.89 -9.75
C LEU A 213 16.52 -2.93 -9.09
N ALA A 214 16.09 -3.53 -7.97
CA ALA A 214 16.84 -4.59 -7.30
C ALA A 214 17.04 -5.81 -8.21
N SER A 215 15.97 -6.25 -8.90
CA SER A 215 16.07 -7.36 -9.86
C SER A 215 16.99 -7.02 -11.03
N TYR A 216 16.92 -5.80 -11.58
CA TYR A 216 17.78 -5.36 -12.67
C TYR A 216 19.26 -5.48 -12.31
N ILE A 217 19.68 -4.97 -11.15
CA ILE A 217 21.08 -5.03 -10.73
C ILE A 217 21.55 -6.44 -10.30
N THR A 218 20.59 -7.36 -10.07
CA THR A 218 20.88 -8.75 -9.68
C THR A 218 20.66 -9.76 -10.81
N GLY A 219 20.68 -9.29 -12.07
CA GLY A 219 20.79 -10.14 -13.25
C GLY A 219 19.57 -10.19 -14.16
N TYR A 220 18.45 -9.52 -13.84
CA TYR A 220 17.28 -9.47 -14.71
C TYR A 220 17.44 -8.38 -15.79
N GLY A 221 18.16 -8.63 -16.87
CA GLY A 221 18.42 -7.65 -17.92
C GLY A 221 17.15 -7.09 -18.59
N GLY A 222 16.04 -7.86 -18.57
CA GLY A 222 14.73 -7.49 -19.10
C GLY A 222 13.82 -6.72 -18.12
N ALA A 223 14.26 -6.40 -16.91
CA ALA A 223 13.41 -5.89 -15.83
C ALA A 223 12.54 -4.66 -16.20
N TRP A 224 12.96 -3.83 -17.13
CA TRP A 224 12.25 -2.63 -17.55
C TRP A 224 11.17 -2.87 -18.60
N ARG A 225 11.13 -4.10 -19.14
CA ARG A 225 10.29 -4.49 -20.27
C ARG A 225 9.25 -5.51 -19.85
N ASP A 226 8.21 -5.63 -20.66
CA ASP A 226 7.23 -6.72 -20.57
C ASP A 226 7.72 -7.98 -21.33
N GLN A 227 6.92 -9.03 -21.30
CA GLN A 227 7.17 -10.29 -22.03
C GLN A 227 7.19 -10.16 -23.55
N TYR A 228 6.74 -9.01 -24.08
CA TYR A 228 6.75 -8.70 -25.52
C TYR A 228 7.91 -7.80 -25.93
N GLY A 229 8.78 -7.41 -24.98
CA GLY A 229 9.93 -6.54 -25.21
C GLY A 229 9.61 -5.04 -25.17
N GLY A 230 8.36 -4.65 -24.92
CA GLY A 230 7.95 -3.25 -24.75
C GLY A 230 8.39 -2.66 -23.41
N LEU A 231 8.64 -1.34 -23.34
CA LEU A 231 8.91 -0.67 -22.06
C LEU A 231 7.64 -0.66 -21.22
N TYR A 232 7.71 -1.25 -20.03
CA TYR A 232 6.54 -1.42 -19.14
C TYR A 232 6.67 -0.76 -17.78
N PHE A 233 7.87 -0.52 -17.27
CA PHE A 233 8.12 -0.01 -15.91
C PHE A 233 7.33 1.25 -15.53
N TRP A 234 6.90 2.04 -16.49
CA TRP A 234 6.16 3.27 -16.29
C TRP A 234 4.68 3.04 -15.93
N VAL A 235 4.10 1.90 -16.32
CA VAL A 235 2.69 1.56 -16.08
C VAL A 235 2.37 1.49 -14.59
N PRO A 236 3.12 0.72 -13.75
CA PRO A 236 2.91 0.66 -12.32
C PRO A 236 3.32 1.94 -11.56
N ILE A 237 3.81 2.95 -12.26
CA ILE A 237 4.05 4.31 -11.73
C ILE A 237 2.89 5.22 -12.11
N VAL A 238 2.63 5.38 -13.39
CA VAL A 238 1.63 6.33 -13.91
C VAL A 238 0.21 5.91 -13.53
N GLY A 239 -0.11 4.62 -13.65
CA GLY A 239 -1.44 4.10 -13.28
C GLY A 239 -1.85 4.47 -11.85
N PRO A 240 -1.04 4.14 -10.84
CA PRO A 240 -1.33 4.52 -9.45
C PRO A 240 -1.38 6.04 -9.21
N LEU A 241 -0.48 6.82 -9.85
CA LEU A 241 -0.48 8.28 -9.71
C LEU A 241 -1.72 8.95 -10.30
N VAL A 242 -2.37 8.35 -11.27
CA VAL A 242 -3.65 8.79 -11.83
C VAL A 242 -4.82 8.23 -10.99
N GLY A 243 -4.78 6.95 -10.65
CA GLY A 243 -5.86 6.27 -9.94
C GLY A 243 -6.09 6.82 -8.53
N GLY A 244 -5.02 7.11 -7.79
CA GLY A 244 -5.14 7.63 -6.43
C GLY A 244 -5.98 8.91 -6.32
N PRO A 245 -5.65 9.99 -7.07
CA PRO A 245 -6.46 11.20 -7.13
C PRO A 245 -7.93 10.96 -7.54
N ILE A 246 -8.16 10.08 -8.51
CA ILE A 246 -9.52 9.71 -8.93
C ILE A 246 -10.29 9.07 -7.76
N GLY A 247 -9.68 8.14 -7.03
CA GLY A 247 -10.34 7.45 -5.91
C GLY A 247 -10.74 8.42 -4.80
N VAL A 248 -9.85 9.32 -4.40
CA VAL A 248 -10.15 10.33 -3.36
C VAL A 248 -11.18 11.34 -3.84
N PHE A 249 -11.07 11.82 -5.08
CA PHE A 249 -12.07 12.72 -5.66
C PHE A 249 -13.47 12.09 -5.67
N LEU A 250 -13.58 10.84 -6.09
CA LEU A 250 -14.86 10.11 -6.10
C LEU A 250 -15.43 9.92 -4.69
N TYR A 251 -14.58 9.58 -3.70
CA TYR A 251 -15.01 9.51 -2.31
C TYR A 251 -15.56 10.85 -1.82
N ASP A 252 -14.81 11.93 -2.03
CA ASP A 252 -15.23 13.26 -1.59
C ASP A 252 -16.53 13.73 -2.25
N LEU A 253 -16.71 13.40 -3.53
CA LEU A 253 -17.91 13.75 -4.30
C LEU A 253 -19.15 12.97 -3.84
N LEU A 254 -19.01 11.66 -3.65
CA LEU A 254 -20.14 10.76 -3.41
C LEU A 254 -20.51 10.64 -1.93
N ILE A 255 -19.52 10.61 -1.06
CA ILE A 255 -19.68 10.33 0.38
C ILE A 255 -19.28 11.52 1.25
N GLY A 256 -18.03 11.97 1.17
CA GLY A 256 -17.45 12.96 2.07
C GLY A 256 -18.22 14.29 2.06
N LYS A 257 -18.71 14.74 0.91
CA LYS A 257 -19.56 15.94 0.81
C LYS A 257 -20.84 15.83 1.64
N ASN A 258 -21.47 14.66 1.64
CA ASN A 258 -22.71 14.44 2.39
C ASN A 258 -22.45 14.36 3.89
N LEU A 259 -21.37 13.71 4.31
CA LEU A 259 -20.97 13.64 5.73
C LEU A 259 -20.71 15.04 6.29
N ARG A 260 -19.91 15.85 5.62
CA ARG A 260 -19.60 17.24 6.03
C ARG A 260 -20.84 18.14 6.05
N LYS A 261 -21.79 17.96 5.13
CA LYS A 261 -23.04 18.72 5.13
C LYS A 261 -23.90 18.41 6.36
N GLN A 262 -23.91 17.17 6.80
CA GLN A 262 -24.69 16.74 7.96
C GLN A 262 -24.06 17.24 9.27
N GLU A 263 -22.73 17.27 9.40
CA GLU A 263 -22.01 17.82 10.55
C GLU A 263 -22.34 19.30 10.75
N GLY A 264 -22.32 20.13 9.69
CA GLY A 264 -22.67 21.55 9.77
C GLY A 264 -24.17 21.82 10.04
N SER A 265 -25.04 20.80 9.96
CA SER A 265 -26.46 20.90 10.25
C SER A 265 -26.89 20.28 11.59
N THR A 266 -25.95 19.65 12.32
CA THR A 266 -26.24 19.10 13.66
C THR A 266 -26.29 20.25 14.66
N PRO A 267 -27.43 20.48 15.41
CA PRO A 267 -27.46 21.46 16.48
C PRO A 267 -26.38 21.11 17.51
N GLU A 268 -25.61 22.09 17.98
CA GLU A 268 -24.70 21.89 19.11
C GLU A 268 -25.47 21.21 20.25
N LEU A 269 -25.10 20.00 20.60
CA LEU A 269 -25.55 19.35 21.83
C LEU A 269 -25.18 20.30 22.99
N PRO A 270 -26.12 20.65 23.88
CA PRO A 270 -25.81 21.50 25.02
C PRO A 270 -24.67 20.89 25.82
N SER A 271 -23.62 21.67 26.00
CA SER A 271 -22.33 21.26 26.60
C SER A 271 -22.40 20.97 28.11
N ARG A 272 -23.59 20.76 28.68
CA ARG A 272 -23.79 20.41 30.08
C ARG A 272 -24.84 19.31 30.23
N LEU A 273 -24.36 18.11 30.59
CA LEU A 273 -25.21 17.22 31.39
C LEU A 273 -25.54 17.97 32.71
N PRO A 274 -26.79 17.93 33.18
CA PRO A 274 -27.10 18.47 34.52
C PRO A 274 -26.21 17.78 35.54
N ALA A 275 -25.56 18.57 36.38
CA ALA A 275 -24.80 18.03 37.52
C ALA A 275 -25.73 17.10 38.30
N ASP A 276 -25.31 15.87 38.53
CA ASP A 276 -25.98 14.90 39.38
C ASP A 276 -26.32 15.60 40.70
N THR A 277 -27.58 15.69 41.00
CA THR A 277 -28.08 16.03 42.33
C THR A 277 -27.52 15.02 43.33
N GLN A 278 -26.50 15.43 44.07
CA GLN A 278 -26.04 14.66 45.24
C GLN A 278 -27.25 14.41 46.16
N THR A 279 -27.69 13.17 46.19
CA THR A 279 -28.60 12.69 47.22
C THR A 279 -27.84 12.76 48.55
N THR A 280 -28.23 13.69 49.37
CA THR A 280 -27.85 13.76 50.80
C THR A 280 -28.34 12.47 51.47
N GLY A 281 -27.41 11.55 51.71
CA GLY A 281 -27.67 10.39 52.56
C GLY A 281 -27.76 10.81 54.02
N GLU A 282 -28.93 10.82 54.57
CA GLU A 282 -29.13 10.75 56.03
C GLU A 282 -28.63 9.40 56.54
N LYS A 283 -27.76 9.44 57.54
CA LYS A 283 -27.41 8.29 58.37
C LYS A 283 -28.40 8.17 59.54
N PRO A 284 -28.82 6.97 59.95
CA PRO A 284 -29.38 6.71 61.27
C PRO A 284 -28.28 6.70 62.36
#